data_35e4a33497850b82567ef521d34f8eed
#
_entry.id   35e4a33497850b82567ef521d34f8eed
#
_cell.length_a   1.000
_cell.length_b   1.000
_cell.length_c   1.000
_cell.angle_alpha   90.00
_cell.angle_beta   90.00
_cell.angle_gamma   90.00
#
_symmetry.space_group_name_H-M   'P 1'
#
loop_
_entity.id
_entity.type
_entity.pdbx_description
1 polymer ?
#
loop_
_entity_poly.entity_id
_entity_poly.type
_entity_poly.pdbx_seq_one_letter_code
_entity_poly.pdbx_strand_id
1 'polypeptide(L)'
;MTEVVVPETAEELTLPTVHPEVCKATNKVDDVWKRRRILIRDIICTPDKGLSFVGKMITIGGWTRTIRKQGGGKFAFVVMNDGSTFDNLQCVMDSEKVSNYEEVLKAGNVGVCLQIKGVLVKSPAAGQPVELHATEVVVLGTCDPAKFPLAKKRHTLEHLRDIAHLRARTNTIGAVARVRNSCAFATHLFFQERGFKYIHTPIITTADCEGAGEMFTVTTMLDEKVKDIPATPDGKIDYTKDFFGKHAKMTVSGQLNVETYCCALCDVYTFGPTFRAENSHSVRHLSEFWMIEPEMAFADLDVDMAVAEDYVKFCTSYVMEHNADDLAFFEKQIEPGLLDRLKNVLESPFVHLTYTEAINVLTEAAKTHKFEVQPYWGLDLGSEHERFLTEQVYKRPVIMTDYPKEIKAFYMKLNEDGKTVRAMDILVPKIGELIGGSQREEHLDVLERRIEEMHMSKSTLEWYLDLRRYGTVPHSGFGLGFERLVMFVTGMENIRDVIPFPRWPKNRSEERR
;
A
#
# COMPACT_ATOMS: atom_id res chain seq x y z
N MET A 1 16.09 -3.89 44.75
CA MET A 1 16.00 -2.91 43.66
C MET A 1 16.89 -1.76 44.05
N THR A 2 17.97 -1.52 43.32
CA THR A 2 18.85 -0.35 43.51
C THR A 2 18.03 0.89 43.19
N GLU A 3 17.96 1.85 44.12
CA GLU A 3 17.33 3.16 43.88
C GLU A 3 17.99 3.83 42.68
N VAL A 4 17.23 4.08 41.65
CA VAL A 4 17.69 4.89 40.51
C VAL A 4 17.56 6.35 40.93
N VAL A 5 18.69 6.98 41.20
CA VAL A 5 18.77 8.40 41.54
C VAL A 5 18.41 9.20 40.27
N VAL A 6 17.23 9.81 40.24
CA VAL A 6 16.83 10.76 39.22
C VAL A 6 17.48 12.11 39.52
N PRO A 7 18.27 12.71 38.60
CA PRO A 7 18.88 14.01 38.87
C PRO A 7 17.80 15.08 39.07
N GLU A 8 17.98 15.96 40.05
CA GLU A 8 17.05 17.07 40.35
C GLU A 8 16.91 18.07 39.18
N THR A 9 17.91 18.15 38.28
CA THR A 9 17.92 19.00 37.10
C THR A 9 18.31 18.17 35.88
N ALA A 10 17.32 17.56 35.22
CA ALA A 10 17.53 16.90 33.92
C ALA A 10 17.29 17.89 32.76
N GLU A 11 18.28 18.01 31.86
CA GLU A 11 18.13 18.81 30.65
C GLU A 11 17.04 18.21 29.71
N GLU A 12 16.24 19.08 29.10
CA GLU A 12 15.22 18.66 28.14
C GLU A 12 15.89 18.21 26.84
N LEU A 13 15.49 17.03 26.33
CA LEU A 13 16.01 16.50 25.08
C LEU A 13 15.42 17.29 23.91
N THR A 14 16.30 17.92 23.12
CA THR A 14 15.96 18.50 21.81
C THR A 14 16.55 17.62 20.73
N LEU A 15 15.71 17.06 19.87
CA LEU A 15 16.16 16.33 18.69
C LEU A 15 16.48 17.31 17.55
N PRO A 16 17.52 17.02 16.74
CA PRO A 16 17.82 17.83 15.57
C PRO A 16 16.65 17.83 14.58
N THR A 17 16.45 18.95 13.88
CA THR A 17 15.45 19.09 12.81
C THR A 17 15.75 18.12 11.69
N VAL A 18 14.76 17.34 11.28
CA VAL A 18 14.89 16.47 10.10
C VAL A 18 14.91 17.37 8.86
N HIS A 19 16.01 17.34 8.10
CA HIS A 19 16.24 18.10 6.85
C HIS A 19 16.30 19.63 6.98
N PRO A 20 17.27 20.22 7.73
CA PRO A 20 17.43 21.67 7.82
C PRO A 20 17.78 22.34 6.47
N GLU A 21 18.25 21.57 5.48
CA GLU A 21 18.64 22.08 4.16
C GLU A 21 17.51 22.10 3.13
N VAL A 22 16.49 21.26 3.28
CA VAL A 22 15.40 21.11 2.29
C VAL A 22 14.26 22.10 2.50
N CYS A 23 14.02 22.55 3.72
CA CYS A 23 12.97 23.50 4.01
C CYS A 23 13.49 24.68 4.83
N LYS A 24 13.91 25.76 4.15
CA LYS A 24 14.23 27.06 4.78
C LYS A 24 13.00 27.82 5.29
N ALA A 25 11.81 27.26 5.10
CA ALA A 25 10.56 27.84 5.58
C ALA A 25 10.36 27.51 7.06
N THR A 26 10.83 28.39 7.89
CA THR A 26 10.45 28.55 9.32
C THR A 26 10.44 27.28 10.19
N ASN A 27 11.39 27.17 11.10
CA ASN A 27 11.43 26.17 12.18
C ASN A 27 10.24 26.24 13.18
N LYS A 28 9.25 27.11 12.96
CA LYS A 28 8.09 27.27 13.86
C LYS A 28 7.25 26.02 14.05
N VAL A 29 7.08 25.21 12.97
CA VAL A 29 6.33 23.95 13.06
C VAL A 29 7.09 22.94 13.92
N ASP A 30 8.40 22.80 13.70
CA ASP A 30 9.26 21.91 14.46
C ASP A 30 9.30 22.31 15.94
N ASP A 31 9.44 23.60 16.22
CA ASP A 31 9.46 24.12 17.59
C ASP A 31 8.16 23.87 18.36
N VAL A 32 7.01 24.03 17.72
CA VAL A 32 5.70 23.80 18.35
C VAL A 32 5.35 22.31 18.39
N TRP A 33 5.63 21.58 17.30
CA TRP A 33 5.24 20.19 17.17
C TRP A 33 6.10 19.25 18.02
N LYS A 34 7.42 19.39 17.98
CA LYS A 34 8.37 18.54 18.73
C LYS A 34 8.36 18.80 20.25
N ARG A 35 8.07 20.03 20.68
CA ARG A 35 7.95 20.33 22.12
C ARG A 35 6.80 19.61 22.80
N ARG A 36 5.80 19.14 22.05
CA ARG A 36 4.64 18.45 22.65
C ARG A 36 4.93 16.99 22.98
N ARG A 37 5.76 16.33 22.19
CA ARG A 37 6.18 14.94 22.41
C ARG A 37 7.32 14.53 21.51
N ILE A 38 8.09 13.53 21.96
CA ILE A 38 9.05 12.80 21.14
C ILE A 38 8.41 11.48 20.69
N LEU A 39 8.67 11.04 19.47
CA LEU A 39 8.19 9.74 19.00
C LEU A 39 8.98 8.60 19.67
N ILE A 40 8.29 7.53 20.01
CA ILE A 40 8.93 6.36 20.63
C ILE A 40 10.03 5.80 19.71
N ARG A 41 9.82 5.76 18.38
CA ARG A 41 10.84 5.35 17.41
C ARG A 41 12.14 6.16 17.50
N ASP A 42 12.04 7.46 17.72
CA ASP A 42 13.19 8.35 17.78
C ASP A 42 14.04 8.14 19.06
N ILE A 43 13.48 7.43 20.02
CA ILE A 43 14.18 7.01 21.26
C ILE A 43 14.78 5.62 21.08
N ILE A 44 13.95 4.62 20.76
CA ILE A 44 14.34 3.20 20.85
C ILE A 44 14.86 2.58 19.56
N CYS A 45 14.62 3.22 18.40
CA CYS A 45 15.13 2.74 17.10
C CYS A 45 16.49 3.35 16.73
N THR A 46 17.18 4.01 17.66
CA THR A 46 18.56 4.45 17.49
C THR A 46 19.55 3.27 17.54
N PRO A 47 20.76 3.39 16.95
CA PRO A 47 21.76 2.31 16.97
C PRO A 47 22.11 1.81 18.40
N ASP A 48 22.10 2.70 19.39
CA ASP A 48 22.33 2.39 20.80
C ASP A 48 21.04 2.13 21.60
N LYS A 49 19.89 2.06 20.91
CA LYS A 49 18.57 1.79 21.48
C LYS A 49 18.21 2.74 22.64
N GLY A 50 18.52 4.02 22.48
CA GLY A 50 18.17 5.10 23.41
C GLY A 50 19.15 5.30 24.56
N LEU A 51 20.25 4.56 24.64
CA LEU A 51 21.21 4.68 25.75
C LEU A 51 21.87 6.07 25.81
N SER A 52 22.08 6.74 24.69
CA SER A 52 22.61 8.11 24.63
C SER A 52 21.68 9.16 25.22
N PHE A 53 20.40 8.84 25.39
CA PHE A 53 19.40 9.75 25.97
C PHE A 53 19.17 9.52 27.47
N VAL A 54 19.88 8.58 28.09
CA VAL A 54 19.80 8.33 29.53
C VAL A 54 20.16 9.60 30.31
N GLY A 55 19.31 9.94 31.28
CA GLY A 55 19.41 11.16 32.07
C GLY A 55 18.65 12.37 31.51
N LYS A 56 18.14 12.30 30.27
CA LYS A 56 17.37 13.39 29.66
C LYS A 56 15.89 13.32 30.08
N MET A 57 15.30 14.51 30.28
CA MET A 57 13.86 14.67 30.46
C MET A 57 13.18 14.59 29.09
N ILE A 58 12.18 13.73 28.94
CA ILE A 58 11.42 13.56 27.69
C ILE A 58 9.92 13.55 27.95
N THR A 59 9.16 13.94 26.92
CA THR A 59 7.70 13.82 26.91
C THR A 59 7.31 12.91 25.75
N ILE A 60 6.54 11.85 26.05
CA ILE A 60 5.95 10.96 25.07
C ILE A 60 4.43 11.00 25.15
N GLY A 61 3.74 10.61 24.07
CA GLY A 61 2.29 10.45 24.05
C GLY A 61 1.91 9.21 23.26
N GLY A 62 0.88 8.49 23.69
CA GLY A 62 0.45 7.27 22.99
C GLY A 62 -0.63 6.51 23.74
N TRP A 63 -0.81 5.25 23.34
CA TRP A 63 -1.82 4.36 23.91
C TRP A 63 -1.18 3.23 24.69
N THR A 64 -1.78 2.92 25.85
CA THR A 64 -1.31 1.83 26.70
C THR A 64 -1.55 0.47 26.05
N ARG A 65 -0.53 -0.38 26.08
CA ARG A 65 -0.62 -1.81 25.78
C ARG A 65 -0.95 -2.62 27.03
N THR A 66 -0.42 -2.22 28.16
CA THR A 66 -0.75 -2.75 29.49
C THR A 66 -0.41 -1.75 30.57
N ILE A 67 -1.15 -1.79 31.69
CA ILE A 67 -0.78 -1.17 32.97
C ILE A 67 -0.77 -2.29 34.01
N ARG A 68 0.32 -2.43 34.78
CA ARG A 68 0.46 -3.48 35.79
C ARG A 68 1.00 -2.91 37.10
N LYS A 69 0.25 -3.08 38.18
CA LYS A 69 0.71 -2.74 39.56
C LYS A 69 1.77 -3.74 40.03
N GLN A 70 2.76 -3.25 40.77
CA GLN A 70 3.80 -4.05 41.38
C GLN A 70 4.22 -3.46 42.71
N GLY A 71 4.97 -4.23 43.54
CA GLY A 71 5.45 -3.77 44.84
C GLY A 71 4.34 -3.39 45.82
N GLY A 72 3.25 -4.20 45.89
CA GLY A 72 2.09 -3.89 46.73
C GLY A 72 1.30 -2.65 46.29
N GLY A 73 1.47 -2.21 45.03
CA GLY A 73 0.80 -1.01 44.51
C GLY A 73 1.65 0.25 44.53
N LYS A 74 2.89 0.16 45.04
CA LYS A 74 3.83 1.29 45.08
C LYS A 74 4.26 1.74 43.68
N PHE A 75 4.35 0.80 42.72
CA PHE A 75 4.73 1.07 41.32
C PHE A 75 3.68 0.58 40.34
N ALA A 76 3.59 1.26 39.21
CA ALA A 76 2.88 0.76 38.04
C ALA A 76 3.80 0.80 36.81
N PHE A 77 3.85 -0.34 36.09
CA PHE A 77 4.54 -0.45 34.83
C PHE A 77 3.52 -0.22 33.71
N VAL A 78 3.75 0.82 32.93
CA VAL A 78 2.91 1.24 31.79
C VAL A 78 3.66 0.98 30.51
N VAL A 79 3.17 0.09 29.66
CA VAL A 79 3.74 -0.17 28.33
C VAL A 79 3.03 0.70 27.32
N MET A 80 3.77 1.62 26.70
CA MET A 80 3.27 2.62 25.76
C MET A 80 3.67 2.31 24.33
N ASN A 81 2.75 2.59 23.40
CA ASN A 81 3.02 2.60 21.97
C ASN A 81 2.29 3.79 21.31
N ASP A 82 2.99 4.52 20.46
CA ASP A 82 2.45 5.68 19.74
C ASP A 82 2.20 5.42 18.24
N GLY A 83 2.41 4.17 17.79
CA GLY A 83 2.27 3.75 16.40
C GLY A 83 3.48 4.04 15.52
N SER A 84 4.48 4.78 16.00
CA SER A 84 5.67 5.15 15.21
C SER A 84 6.62 3.98 14.95
N THR A 85 6.58 2.95 15.78
CA THR A 85 7.37 1.72 15.66
C THR A 85 6.59 0.51 16.13
N PHE A 86 7.07 -0.69 15.79
CA PHE A 86 6.57 -1.95 16.32
C PHE A 86 6.79 -2.08 17.84
N ASP A 87 7.96 -1.66 18.30
CA ASP A 87 8.37 -1.77 19.68
C ASP A 87 7.63 -0.80 20.62
N ASN A 88 7.67 -1.11 21.90
CA ASN A 88 7.00 -0.33 22.94
C ASN A 88 8.03 0.27 23.90
N LEU A 89 7.70 1.40 24.53
CA LEU A 89 8.49 1.96 25.62
C LEU A 89 7.79 1.67 26.96
N GLN A 90 8.54 1.09 27.90
CA GLN A 90 8.07 0.92 29.27
C GLN A 90 8.23 2.21 30.04
N CYS A 91 7.16 2.63 30.72
CA CYS A 91 7.18 3.73 31.68
C CYS A 91 6.94 3.18 33.08
N VAL A 92 7.68 3.72 34.06
CA VAL A 92 7.54 3.37 35.47
C VAL A 92 6.90 4.56 36.19
N MET A 93 5.74 4.35 36.79
CA MET A 93 5.07 5.32 37.65
C MET A 93 5.26 4.92 39.12
N ASP A 94 5.76 5.83 39.93
CA ASP A 94 5.87 5.71 41.39
C ASP A 94 4.69 6.44 42.02
N SER A 95 3.95 5.78 42.89
CA SER A 95 2.79 6.36 43.61
C SER A 95 3.12 7.56 44.50
N GLU A 96 4.38 7.67 44.95
CA GLU A 96 4.84 8.81 45.73
C GLU A 96 5.24 10.02 44.86
N LYS A 97 5.54 9.80 43.56
CA LYS A 97 6.05 10.85 42.66
C LYS A 97 4.98 11.36 41.68
N VAL A 98 4.05 10.49 41.25
CA VAL A 98 2.99 10.83 40.31
C VAL A 98 1.70 11.16 41.05
N SER A 99 1.35 12.45 41.15
CA SER A 99 0.25 12.94 41.97
C SER A 99 -1.12 12.36 41.64
N ASN A 100 -1.37 12.03 40.38
CA ASN A 100 -2.62 11.45 39.89
C ASN A 100 -2.54 9.94 39.62
N TYR A 101 -1.66 9.24 40.33
CA TYR A 101 -1.40 7.80 40.12
C TYR A 101 -2.67 6.94 40.11
N GLU A 102 -3.58 7.12 41.08
CA GLU A 102 -4.83 6.37 41.19
C GLU A 102 -5.84 6.72 40.05
N GLU A 103 -5.81 7.96 39.58
CA GLU A 103 -6.62 8.38 38.42
C GLU A 103 -6.19 7.63 37.15
N VAL A 104 -4.88 7.55 36.90
CA VAL A 104 -4.33 6.82 35.74
C VAL A 104 -4.72 5.35 35.79
N LEU A 105 -4.68 4.73 36.97
CA LEU A 105 -5.08 3.34 37.12
C LEU A 105 -6.58 3.09 36.92
N LYS A 106 -7.42 4.08 37.26
CA LYS A 106 -8.89 4.02 37.03
C LYS A 106 -9.26 4.31 35.59
N ALA A 107 -8.40 4.97 34.81
CA ALA A 107 -8.65 5.30 33.41
C ALA A 107 -8.77 4.08 32.49
N GLY A 108 -8.28 2.92 32.94
CA GLY A 108 -8.31 1.64 32.21
C GLY A 108 -6.95 0.94 32.21
N ASN A 109 -6.84 -0.14 31.43
CA ASN A 109 -5.59 -0.91 31.35
C ASN A 109 -4.99 -0.90 29.92
N VAL A 110 -5.81 -1.18 28.92
CA VAL A 110 -5.42 -1.25 27.50
C VAL A 110 -6.13 -0.16 26.74
N GLY A 111 -5.44 0.53 25.84
CA GLY A 111 -6.04 1.53 24.96
C GLY A 111 -6.26 2.90 25.61
N VAL A 112 -5.85 3.11 26.85
CA VAL A 112 -5.85 4.43 27.50
C VAL A 112 -4.86 5.34 26.78
N CYS A 113 -5.25 6.56 26.46
CA CYS A 113 -4.36 7.56 25.88
C CYS A 113 -3.72 8.39 26.98
N LEU A 114 -2.38 8.35 27.05
CA LEU A 114 -1.61 9.08 28.04
C LEU A 114 -0.56 9.97 27.38
N GLN A 115 -0.26 11.11 28.01
CA GLN A 115 0.98 11.85 27.83
C GLN A 115 1.80 11.68 29.11
N ILE A 116 3.07 11.28 28.97
CA ILE A 116 3.96 11.00 30.09
C ILE A 116 5.24 11.83 29.92
N LYS A 117 5.54 12.67 30.91
CA LYS A 117 6.84 13.36 31.04
C LYS A 117 7.65 12.66 32.11
N GLY A 118 8.95 12.48 31.86
CA GLY A 118 9.81 11.79 32.81
C GLY A 118 11.26 11.74 32.37
N VAL A 119 12.11 11.14 33.19
CA VAL A 119 13.52 10.96 32.87
C VAL A 119 13.75 9.57 32.27
N LEU A 120 14.44 9.51 31.14
CA LEU A 120 14.85 8.25 30.55
C LEU A 120 16.02 7.66 31.34
N VAL A 121 15.91 6.41 31.75
CA VAL A 121 16.94 5.72 32.52
C VAL A 121 17.30 4.39 31.86
N LYS A 122 18.50 3.89 32.18
CA LYS A 122 18.88 2.53 31.77
C LYS A 122 17.99 1.53 32.53
N SER A 123 17.33 0.66 31.79
CA SER A 123 16.45 -0.34 32.39
C SER A 123 17.25 -1.39 33.15
N PRO A 124 16.84 -1.76 34.38
CA PRO A 124 17.41 -2.89 35.10
C PRO A 124 16.94 -4.25 34.58
N ALA A 125 15.88 -4.26 33.73
CA ALA A 125 15.29 -5.49 33.23
C ALA A 125 15.98 -5.97 31.95
N ALA A 126 16.20 -7.28 31.86
CA ALA A 126 16.64 -7.90 30.60
C ALA A 126 15.57 -7.74 29.51
N GLY A 127 16.00 -7.39 28.30
CA GLY A 127 15.13 -7.31 27.13
C GLY A 127 14.67 -5.90 26.75
N GLN A 128 14.95 -4.88 27.55
CA GLN A 128 14.77 -3.46 27.19
C GLN A 128 15.95 -2.63 27.67
N PRO A 129 16.62 -1.86 26.79
CA PRO A 129 17.80 -1.06 27.20
C PRO A 129 17.47 0.12 28.10
N VAL A 130 16.32 0.77 27.85
CA VAL A 130 15.89 1.98 28.55
C VAL A 130 14.44 1.89 28.99
N GLU A 131 14.08 2.68 30.00
CA GLU A 131 12.71 2.88 30.46
C GLU A 131 12.52 4.33 30.94
N LEU A 132 11.26 4.81 30.88
CA LEU A 132 10.90 6.18 31.27
C LEU A 132 10.38 6.22 32.71
N HIS A 133 11.08 6.89 33.62
CA HIS A 133 10.60 7.15 34.99
C HIS A 133 9.73 8.40 34.99
N ALA A 134 8.41 8.21 35.14
CA ALA A 134 7.43 9.26 35.04
C ALA A 134 7.53 10.25 36.21
N THR A 135 7.51 11.54 35.88
CA THR A 135 7.37 12.66 36.84
C THR A 135 5.99 13.30 36.73
N GLU A 136 5.40 13.28 35.55
CA GLU A 136 4.09 13.84 35.28
C GLU A 136 3.35 12.92 34.30
N VAL A 137 2.06 12.68 34.55
CA VAL A 137 1.19 11.88 33.66
C VAL A 137 -0.13 12.60 33.46
N VAL A 138 -0.52 12.78 32.20
CA VAL A 138 -1.80 13.37 31.84
C VAL A 138 -2.66 12.29 31.17
N VAL A 139 -3.87 12.05 31.69
CA VAL A 139 -4.86 11.19 31.07
C VAL A 139 -5.58 12.00 29.99
N LEU A 140 -5.31 11.69 28.70
CA LEU A 140 -5.95 12.35 27.56
C LEU A 140 -7.24 11.66 27.14
N GLY A 141 -7.33 10.34 27.35
CA GLY A 141 -8.52 9.57 27.03
C GLY A 141 -8.59 8.27 27.81
N THR A 142 -9.73 8.01 28.43
CA THR A 142 -9.99 6.78 29.17
C THR A 142 -10.40 5.65 28.21
N CYS A 143 -10.28 4.39 28.66
CA CYS A 143 -10.72 3.25 27.90
C CYS A 143 -11.40 2.23 28.81
N ASP A 144 -12.71 2.02 28.63
CA ASP A 144 -13.46 0.99 29.34
C ASP A 144 -13.06 -0.41 28.82
N PRO A 145 -12.34 -1.22 29.61
CA PRO A 145 -11.85 -2.53 29.16
C PRO A 145 -12.98 -3.53 28.86
N ALA A 146 -14.17 -3.33 29.40
CA ALA A 146 -15.32 -4.20 29.16
C ALA A 146 -15.95 -3.96 27.78
N LYS A 147 -15.79 -2.75 27.21
CA LYS A 147 -16.36 -2.35 25.93
C LYS A 147 -15.32 -2.30 24.81
N PHE A 148 -14.04 -2.28 25.14
CA PHE A 148 -12.98 -2.16 24.14
C PHE A 148 -12.83 -3.42 23.31
N PRO A 149 -13.08 -3.38 21.98
CA PRO A 149 -13.12 -4.59 21.16
C PRO A 149 -11.74 -5.23 20.95
N LEU A 150 -10.65 -4.49 21.16
CA LEU A 150 -9.27 -4.97 21.04
C LEU A 150 -8.68 -5.36 22.40
N ALA A 151 -9.38 -6.21 23.15
CA ALA A 151 -8.86 -6.76 24.40
C ALA A 151 -7.53 -7.52 24.17
N LYS A 152 -6.74 -7.71 25.24
CA LYS A 152 -5.43 -8.39 25.19
C LYS A 152 -5.58 -9.89 24.85
N LYS A 153 -5.94 -10.20 23.62
CA LYS A 153 -5.99 -11.55 23.03
C LYS A 153 -5.60 -11.49 21.55
N ARG A 154 -5.30 -12.64 20.96
CA ARG A 154 -5.14 -12.72 19.50
C ARG A 154 -6.48 -12.52 18.83
N HIS A 155 -6.57 -11.57 17.90
CA HIS A 155 -7.74 -11.34 17.07
C HIS A 155 -7.51 -11.93 15.68
N THR A 156 -8.56 -12.50 15.07
CA THR A 156 -8.49 -12.92 13.66
C THR A 156 -8.55 -11.71 12.75
N LEU A 157 -7.99 -11.82 11.55
CA LEU A 157 -8.04 -10.74 10.56
C LEU A 157 -9.46 -10.44 10.12
N GLU A 158 -10.35 -11.47 10.06
CA GLU A 158 -11.78 -11.30 9.79
C GLU A 158 -12.43 -10.37 10.81
N HIS A 159 -12.22 -10.62 12.10
CA HIS A 159 -12.75 -9.75 13.15
C HIS A 159 -12.20 -8.32 13.03
N LEU A 160 -10.94 -8.16 12.68
CA LEU A 160 -10.33 -6.83 12.50
C LEU A 160 -10.91 -6.08 11.30
N ARG A 161 -11.38 -6.78 10.26
CA ARG A 161 -12.09 -6.14 9.13
C ARG A 161 -13.45 -5.57 9.55
N ASP A 162 -14.13 -6.19 10.51
CA ASP A 162 -15.40 -5.68 11.04
C ASP A 162 -15.24 -4.41 11.90
N ILE A 163 -14.05 -4.14 12.41
CA ILE A 163 -13.70 -2.96 13.22
C ILE A 163 -12.58 -2.15 12.57
N ALA A 164 -12.69 -1.88 11.27
CA ALA A 164 -11.65 -1.23 10.47
C ALA A 164 -11.12 0.08 11.08
N HIS A 165 -12.00 0.88 11.71
CA HIS A 165 -11.66 2.14 12.39
C HIS A 165 -10.75 1.99 13.63
N LEU A 166 -10.64 0.80 14.22
CA LEU A 166 -9.78 0.53 15.37
C LEU A 166 -8.60 -0.41 15.07
N ARG A 167 -8.68 -1.18 13.98
CA ARG A 167 -7.71 -2.25 13.71
C ARG A 167 -6.26 -1.79 13.60
N ALA A 168 -6.02 -0.52 13.22
CA ALA A 168 -4.68 0.07 13.17
C ALA A 168 -3.97 0.09 14.53
N ARG A 169 -4.70 -0.04 15.65
CA ARG A 169 -4.12 -0.16 17.00
C ARG A 169 -3.53 -1.54 17.27
N THR A 170 -3.72 -2.52 16.38
CA THR A 170 -3.08 -3.84 16.48
C THR A 170 -1.66 -3.82 15.90
N ASN A 171 -0.79 -4.70 16.39
CA ASN A 171 0.58 -4.78 15.88
C ASN A 171 0.63 -5.12 14.39
N THR A 172 -0.18 -6.09 13.94
CA THR A 172 -0.21 -6.54 12.54
C THR A 172 -0.60 -5.42 11.59
N ILE A 173 -1.75 -4.79 11.83
CA ILE A 173 -2.24 -3.72 10.94
C ILE A 173 -1.40 -2.44 11.08
N GLY A 174 -0.88 -2.15 12.28
CA GLY A 174 0.08 -1.06 12.47
C GLY A 174 1.37 -1.27 11.68
N ALA A 175 1.93 -2.48 11.66
CA ALA A 175 3.10 -2.83 10.86
C ALA A 175 2.79 -2.72 9.35
N VAL A 176 1.67 -3.26 8.90
CA VAL A 176 1.21 -3.10 7.50
C VAL A 176 1.11 -1.62 7.12
N ALA A 177 0.54 -0.77 7.98
CA ALA A 177 0.38 0.65 7.69
C ALA A 177 1.73 1.37 7.55
N ARG A 178 2.74 1.04 8.38
CA ARG A 178 4.09 1.59 8.26
C ARG A 178 4.80 1.13 6.99
N VAL A 179 4.73 -0.16 6.66
CA VAL A 179 5.30 -0.69 5.41
C VAL A 179 4.60 -0.09 4.19
N ARG A 180 3.26 0.02 4.21
CA ARG A 180 2.50 0.69 3.14
C ARG A 180 2.94 2.15 2.95
N ASN A 181 3.15 2.88 4.03
CA ASN A 181 3.69 4.25 3.98
C ASN A 181 5.08 4.28 3.32
N SER A 182 5.96 3.37 3.69
CA SER A 182 7.31 3.27 3.10
C SER A 182 7.26 2.92 1.62
N CYS A 183 6.40 1.99 1.20
CA CYS A 183 6.18 1.69 -0.22
C CYS A 183 5.69 2.91 -1.01
N ALA A 184 4.73 3.69 -0.44
CA ALA A 184 4.22 4.89 -1.10
C ALA A 184 5.30 5.96 -1.26
N PHE A 185 6.08 6.20 -0.20
CA PHE A 185 7.20 7.14 -0.26
C PHE A 185 8.28 6.68 -1.23
N ALA A 186 8.66 5.40 -1.20
CA ALA A 186 9.62 4.81 -2.13
C ALA A 186 9.19 4.96 -3.59
N THR A 187 7.88 4.80 -3.88
CA THR A 187 7.31 5.02 -5.21
C THR A 187 7.59 6.44 -5.69
N HIS A 188 7.24 7.45 -4.89
CA HIS A 188 7.49 8.84 -5.26
C HIS A 188 8.99 9.14 -5.38
N LEU A 189 9.81 8.60 -4.48
CA LEU A 189 11.26 8.77 -4.51
C LEU A 189 11.86 8.21 -5.79
N PHE A 190 11.51 6.96 -6.15
CA PHE A 190 12.00 6.29 -7.36
C PHE A 190 11.75 7.11 -8.62
N PHE A 191 10.51 7.53 -8.83
CA PHE A 191 10.15 8.26 -10.04
C PHE A 191 10.66 9.70 -10.05
N GLN A 192 10.58 10.42 -8.92
CA GLN A 192 11.02 11.81 -8.85
C GLN A 192 12.54 11.96 -9.05
N GLU A 193 13.36 11.07 -8.47
CA GLU A 193 14.82 11.09 -8.66
C GLU A 193 15.23 10.79 -10.11
N ARG A 194 14.39 10.07 -10.87
CA ARG A 194 14.59 9.78 -12.28
C ARG A 194 13.97 10.82 -13.22
N GLY A 195 13.42 11.90 -12.66
CA GLY A 195 12.90 13.03 -13.44
C GLY A 195 11.47 12.89 -13.92
N PHE A 196 10.76 11.82 -13.55
CA PHE A 196 9.34 11.66 -13.87
C PHE A 196 8.47 12.74 -13.23
N LYS A 197 7.40 13.13 -13.92
CA LYS A 197 6.41 14.09 -13.41
C LYS A 197 5.19 13.36 -12.88
N TYR A 198 4.78 13.66 -11.65
CA TYR A 198 3.56 13.12 -11.07
C TYR A 198 2.33 13.84 -11.63
N ILE A 199 1.47 13.12 -12.31
CA ILE A 199 0.26 13.63 -12.96
C ILE A 199 -0.98 13.13 -12.20
N HIS A 200 -1.88 14.04 -11.87
CA HIS A 200 -3.17 13.70 -11.27
C HIS A 200 -4.19 13.42 -12.38
N THR A 201 -4.46 12.16 -12.63
CA THR A 201 -5.47 11.73 -13.60
C THR A 201 -6.90 11.78 -13.01
N PRO A 202 -7.96 11.94 -13.83
CA PRO A 202 -9.32 12.03 -13.33
C PRO A 202 -9.78 10.73 -12.66
N ILE A 203 -10.43 10.85 -11.50
CA ILE A 203 -11.14 9.75 -10.84
C ILE A 203 -12.52 9.52 -11.46
N ILE A 204 -13.19 10.61 -11.87
CA ILE A 204 -14.47 10.55 -12.59
C ILE A 204 -14.17 10.74 -14.08
N THR A 205 -14.60 9.79 -14.90
CA THR A 205 -14.30 9.76 -16.32
C THR A 205 -15.53 9.33 -17.13
N THR A 206 -15.56 9.68 -18.41
CA THR A 206 -16.54 9.17 -19.38
C THR A 206 -15.91 8.15 -20.35
N ALA A 207 -14.61 7.87 -20.18
CA ALA A 207 -13.88 6.90 -20.99
C ALA A 207 -13.75 5.56 -20.25
N ASP A 208 -13.86 4.47 -20.99
CA ASP A 208 -13.58 3.11 -20.53
C ASP A 208 -12.26 2.66 -21.17
N CYS A 209 -11.19 2.63 -20.39
CA CYS A 209 -9.86 2.31 -20.91
C CYS A 209 -9.62 0.81 -21.13
N GLU A 210 -10.37 -0.05 -20.45
CA GLU A 210 -10.21 -1.50 -20.60
C GLU A 210 -11.30 -2.14 -21.49
N GLY A 211 -12.39 -1.39 -21.78
CA GLY A 211 -13.52 -1.92 -22.54
C GLY A 211 -14.33 -3.00 -21.81
N ALA A 212 -14.02 -3.25 -20.54
CA ALA A 212 -14.52 -4.38 -19.77
C ALA A 212 -15.85 -4.13 -19.05
N GLY A 213 -16.37 -2.91 -19.05
CA GLY A 213 -17.75 -2.61 -18.64
C GLY A 213 -18.08 -2.64 -17.14
N GLU A 214 -17.23 -3.13 -16.27
CA GLU A 214 -17.51 -3.22 -14.82
C GLU A 214 -17.09 -1.96 -14.05
N MET A 215 -17.67 -0.83 -14.42
CA MET A 215 -17.40 0.47 -13.80
C MET A 215 -18.57 0.91 -12.92
N PHE A 216 -18.25 1.56 -11.80
CA PHE A 216 -19.26 2.23 -10.98
C PHE A 216 -19.77 3.49 -11.70
N THR A 217 -21.08 3.67 -11.79
CA THR A 217 -21.69 4.88 -12.32
C THR A 217 -21.66 6.01 -11.30
N VAL A 218 -21.30 7.22 -11.74
CA VAL A 218 -21.37 8.45 -10.97
C VAL A 218 -22.51 9.30 -11.53
N THR A 219 -23.52 9.60 -10.70
CA THR A 219 -24.71 10.33 -11.14
C THR A 219 -25.29 11.14 -9.99
N THR A 220 -25.89 12.28 -10.34
CA THR A 220 -26.67 13.12 -9.41
C THR A 220 -28.18 12.96 -9.61
N MET A 221 -28.61 12.11 -10.55
CA MET A 221 -30.03 11.94 -10.89
C MET A 221 -30.77 10.90 -10.04
N LEU A 222 -30.07 10.10 -9.22
CA LEU A 222 -30.69 9.12 -8.31
C LEU A 222 -31.25 9.83 -7.10
N ASP A 223 -32.27 10.64 -7.34
CA ASP A 223 -33.01 11.38 -6.33
C ASP A 223 -34.13 10.52 -5.71
N GLU A 224 -34.90 11.06 -4.79
CA GLU A 224 -35.85 10.33 -3.94
C GLU A 224 -36.95 9.57 -4.70
N LYS A 225 -37.27 9.92 -5.95
CA LYS A 225 -38.34 9.31 -6.73
C LYS A 225 -37.86 8.77 -8.07
N VAL A 226 -37.84 7.45 -8.22
CA VAL A 226 -37.46 6.76 -9.47
C VAL A 226 -38.22 7.28 -10.70
N LYS A 227 -39.50 7.70 -10.53
CA LYS A 227 -40.33 8.23 -11.62
C LYS A 227 -39.87 9.60 -12.15
N ASP A 228 -39.07 10.31 -11.39
CA ASP A 228 -38.59 11.66 -11.74
C ASP A 228 -37.20 11.60 -12.41
N ILE A 229 -36.60 10.40 -12.54
CA ILE A 229 -35.34 10.19 -13.27
C ILE A 229 -35.60 10.41 -14.77
N PRO A 230 -34.88 11.36 -15.42
CA PRO A 230 -35.01 11.58 -16.86
C PRO A 230 -34.74 10.31 -17.66
N ALA A 231 -35.61 10.02 -18.61
CA ALA A 231 -35.49 8.86 -19.48
C ALA A 231 -35.50 9.23 -20.97
N THR A 232 -34.76 8.48 -21.76
CA THR A 232 -34.78 8.56 -23.21
C THR A 232 -36.07 7.94 -23.78
N PRO A 233 -36.44 8.18 -25.04
CA PRO A 233 -37.65 7.60 -25.65
C PRO A 233 -37.70 6.06 -25.61
N ASP A 234 -36.55 5.38 -25.53
CA ASP A 234 -36.43 3.92 -25.44
C ASP A 234 -36.40 3.44 -23.96
N GLY A 235 -36.66 4.32 -23.00
CA GLY A 235 -36.83 3.98 -21.58
C GLY A 235 -35.52 3.80 -20.78
N LYS A 236 -34.38 4.18 -21.36
CA LYS A 236 -33.09 4.21 -20.64
C LYS A 236 -32.91 5.54 -19.92
N ILE A 237 -32.01 5.58 -18.93
CA ILE A 237 -31.64 6.81 -18.24
C ILE A 237 -31.02 7.81 -19.23
N ASP A 238 -31.53 9.05 -19.24
CA ASP A 238 -31.02 10.14 -20.08
C ASP A 238 -29.89 10.88 -19.37
N TYR A 239 -28.66 10.38 -19.49
CA TYR A 239 -27.46 10.99 -18.91
C TYR A 239 -27.10 12.37 -19.50
N THR A 240 -27.76 12.81 -20.61
CA THR A 240 -27.57 14.17 -21.11
C THR A 240 -28.15 15.22 -20.15
N LYS A 241 -29.00 14.82 -19.22
CA LYS A 241 -29.59 15.64 -18.15
C LYS A 241 -28.84 15.56 -16.83
N ASP A 242 -27.83 14.68 -16.74
CA ASP A 242 -26.99 14.55 -15.54
C ASP A 242 -25.94 15.65 -15.45
N PHE A 243 -25.28 15.74 -14.31
CA PHE A 243 -24.29 16.77 -13.97
C PHE A 243 -23.23 16.99 -15.06
N PHE A 244 -22.67 15.92 -15.61
CA PHE A 244 -21.64 15.98 -16.66
C PHE A 244 -22.21 16.00 -18.09
N GLY A 245 -23.54 15.93 -18.28
CA GLY A 245 -24.16 15.80 -19.59
C GLY A 245 -23.78 14.54 -20.36
N LYS A 246 -23.17 13.57 -19.71
CA LYS A 246 -22.71 12.28 -20.23
C LYS A 246 -22.75 11.23 -19.12
N HIS A 247 -22.79 9.95 -19.50
CA HIS A 247 -22.68 8.85 -18.55
C HIS A 247 -21.28 8.83 -17.91
N ALA A 248 -21.15 9.39 -16.73
CA ALA A 248 -19.92 9.43 -15.96
C ALA A 248 -19.75 8.18 -15.11
N LYS A 249 -18.51 7.76 -14.93
CA LYS A 249 -18.13 6.54 -14.24
C LYS A 249 -16.88 6.79 -13.39
N MET A 250 -16.62 5.93 -12.41
CA MET A 250 -15.34 5.93 -11.68
C MET A 250 -14.30 5.20 -12.53
N THR A 251 -13.07 5.72 -12.57
CA THR A 251 -11.99 5.20 -13.39
C THR A 251 -11.55 3.80 -12.98
N VAL A 252 -11.24 2.95 -13.95
CA VAL A 252 -10.61 1.63 -13.73
C VAL A 252 -9.08 1.70 -13.87
N SER A 253 -8.54 2.79 -14.47
CA SER A 253 -7.12 3.07 -14.67
C SER A 253 -6.93 4.54 -15.08
N GLY A 254 -5.82 5.14 -14.69
CA GLY A 254 -5.41 6.47 -15.15
C GLY A 254 -4.59 6.46 -16.44
N GLN A 255 -4.28 5.28 -17.00
CA GLN A 255 -3.34 5.09 -18.10
C GLN A 255 -3.61 5.98 -19.30
N LEU A 256 -4.81 5.90 -19.93
CA LEU A 256 -5.09 6.66 -21.15
C LEU A 256 -4.96 8.18 -20.93
N ASN A 257 -5.28 8.67 -19.74
CA ASN A 257 -5.14 10.08 -19.39
C ASN A 257 -3.68 10.47 -19.17
N VAL A 258 -2.87 9.64 -18.51
CA VAL A 258 -1.47 9.94 -18.28
C VAL A 258 -0.64 9.87 -19.55
N GLU A 259 -1.02 9.02 -20.54
CA GLU A 259 -0.40 8.99 -21.88
C GLU A 259 -0.50 10.35 -22.58
N THR A 260 -1.56 11.13 -22.35
CA THR A 260 -1.66 12.48 -22.95
C THR A 260 -0.54 13.40 -22.46
N TYR A 261 -0.14 13.27 -21.22
CA TYR A 261 0.98 14.03 -20.66
C TYR A 261 2.34 13.41 -21.01
N CYS A 262 2.41 12.09 -21.17
CA CYS A 262 3.59 11.41 -21.68
C CYS A 262 3.98 11.95 -23.06
N CYS A 263 3.03 12.07 -23.97
CA CYS A 263 3.23 12.63 -25.33
C CYS A 263 3.62 14.13 -25.34
N ALA A 264 3.75 14.77 -24.19
CA ALA A 264 4.13 16.19 -24.05
C ALA A 264 5.30 16.40 -23.10
N LEU A 265 5.40 15.63 -22.00
CA LEU A 265 6.36 15.81 -20.91
C LEU A 265 7.35 14.64 -20.78
N CYS A 266 7.31 13.67 -21.71
CA CYS A 266 8.12 12.45 -21.78
C CYS A 266 7.82 11.48 -20.64
N ASP A 267 8.54 11.58 -19.52
CA ASP A 267 8.46 10.63 -18.43
C ASP A 267 7.50 11.12 -17.35
N VAL A 268 6.39 10.41 -17.21
CA VAL A 268 5.31 10.77 -16.28
C VAL A 268 4.83 9.55 -15.51
N TYR A 269 4.16 9.76 -14.40
CA TYR A 269 3.44 8.70 -13.70
C TYR A 269 2.21 9.24 -13.00
N THR A 270 1.21 8.38 -12.84
CA THR A 270 0.11 8.62 -11.90
C THR A 270 0.17 7.61 -10.75
N PHE A 271 -0.27 8.01 -9.57
CA PHE A 271 -0.45 7.15 -8.42
C PHE A 271 -1.76 7.54 -7.75
N GLY A 272 -2.81 6.82 -8.07
CA GLY A 272 -4.16 7.18 -7.68
C GLY A 272 -5.09 6.00 -7.44
N PRO A 273 -6.28 6.27 -6.88
CA PRO A 273 -7.30 5.26 -6.66
C PRO A 273 -7.94 4.85 -7.98
N THR A 274 -8.25 3.55 -8.10
CA THR A 274 -8.96 2.93 -9.21
C THR A 274 -10.10 2.08 -8.68
N PHE A 275 -11.14 1.88 -9.51
CA PHE A 275 -12.40 1.31 -9.07
C PHE A 275 -12.89 0.26 -10.07
N ARG A 276 -13.17 -0.97 -9.59
CA ARG A 276 -13.73 -2.05 -10.41
C ARG A 276 -14.95 -2.64 -9.72
N ALA A 277 -16.08 -2.66 -10.42
CA ALA A 277 -17.35 -3.15 -9.90
C ALA A 277 -17.48 -4.69 -10.00
N GLU A 278 -16.38 -5.39 -10.17
CA GLU A 278 -16.33 -6.84 -10.28
C GLU A 278 -16.93 -7.52 -9.06
N ASN A 279 -17.86 -8.46 -9.29
CA ASN A 279 -18.46 -9.26 -8.22
C ASN A 279 -17.53 -10.42 -7.80
N SER A 280 -16.29 -10.09 -7.44
CA SER A 280 -15.27 -11.05 -7.01
C SER A 280 -15.14 -11.09 -5.49
N HIS A 281 -15.13 -12.30 -4.91
CA HIS A 281 -14.90 -12.55 -3.49
C HIS A 281 -13.51 -13.10 -3.20
N SER A 282 -12.61 -13.12 -4.16
CA SER A 282 -11.26 -13.64 -4.00
C SER A 282 -10.44 -12.81 -2.99
N VAL A 283 -9.35 -13.38 -2.51
CA VAL A 283 -8.41 -12.72 -1.59
C VAL A 283 -7.55 -11.67 -2.28
N ARG A 284 -7.63 -11.54 -3.61
CA ARG A 284 -6.79 -10.68 -4.46
C ARG A 284 -7.55 -9.51 -5.10
N HIS A 285 -8.87 -9.39 -4.86
CA HIS A 285 -9.71 -8.37 -5.48
C HIS A 285 -10.33 -7.42 -4.44
N LEU A 286 -10.32 -6.15 -4.79
CA LEU A 286 -10.99 -5.04 -4.11
C LEU A 286 -11.77 -4.24 -5.14
N SER A 287 -12.87 -3.61 -4.71
CA SER A 287 -13.62 -2.68 -5.56
C SER A 287 -12.99 -1.28 -5.65
N GLU A 288 -12.13 -0.94 -4.68
CA GLU A 288 -11.32 0.27 -4.64
C GLU A 288 -9.90 -0.13 -4.24
N PHE A 289 -8.92 0.27 -5.05
CA PHE A 289 -7.49 0.01 -4.83
C PHE A 289 -6.66 1.11 -5.48
N TRP A 290 -5.34 1.10 -5.26
CA TRP A 290 -4.45 2.12 -5.80
C TRP A 290 -3.55 1.55 -6.90
N MET A 291 -3.36 2.31 -7.96
CA MET A 291 -2.44 1.93 -9.02
C MET A 291 -1.32 2.95 -9.18
N ILE A 292 -0.15 2.45 -9.51
CA ILE A 292 1.01 3.21 -9.96
C ILE A 292 1.16 2.92 -11.45
N GLU A 293 1.07 3.97 -12.28
CA GLU A 293 1.01 3.85 -13.73
C GLU A 293 1.98 4.85 -14.37
N PRO A 294 3.28 4.49 -14.53
CA PRO A 294 4.24 5.27 -15.29
C PRO A 294 4.04 5.09 -16.80
N GLU A 295 4.35 6.15 -17.56
CA GLU A 295 4.43 6.17 -19.01
C GLU A 295 5.69 6.90 -19.46
N MET A 296 6.42 6.34 -20.41
CA MET A 296 7.71 6.80 -20.89
C MET A 296 7.70 6.97 -22.40
N ALA A 297 7.92 8.20 -22.86
CA ALA A 297 8.10 8.49 -24.28
C ALA A 297 9.50 8.06 -24.75
N PHE A 298 9.62 7.71 -26.04
CA PHE A 298 10.84 7.21 -26.67
C PHE A 298 11.33 5.87 -26.07
N ALA A 299 10.44 5.14 -25.41
CA ALA A 299 10.71 3.85 -24.78
C ALA A 299 9.99 2.72 -25.51
N ASP A 300 10.69 1.61 -25.69
CA ASP A 300 10.16 0.34 -26.15
C ASP A 300 9.87 -0.62 -24.98
N LEU A 301 9.50 -1.86 -25.31
CA LEU A 301 9.21 -2.87 -24.30
C LEU A 301 10.45 -3.22 -23.43
N ASP A 302 11.66 -3.19 -24.00
CA ASP A 302 12.87 -3.51 -23.25
C ASP A 302 13.18 -2.46 -22.16
N VAL A 303 12.97 -1.19 -22.48
CA VAL A 303 13.07 -0.10 -21.50
C VAL A 303 12.00 -0.24 -20.42
N ASP A 304 10.76 -0.55 -20.80
CA ASP A 304 9.63 -0.75 -19.87
C ASP A 304 9.92 -1.88 -18.88
N MET A 305 10.40 -3.03 -19.37
CA MET A 305 10.80 -4.17 -18.54
C MET A 305 11.90 -3.81 -17.55
N ALA A 306 12.93 -3.08 -18.01
CA ALA A 306 14.06 -2.70 -17.18
C ALA A 306 13.65 -1.74 -16.05
N VAL A 307 12.81 -0.74 -16.36
CA VAL A 307 12.29 0.21 -15.35
C VAL A 307 11.38 -0.49 -14.36
N ALA A 308 10.53 -1.40 -14.82
CA ALA A 308 9.61 -2.15 -13.97
C ALA A 308 10.37 -3.09 -13.00
N GLU A 309 11.40 -3.81 -13.47
CA GLU A 309 12.26 -4.63 -12.61
C GLU A 309 12.99 -3.77 -11.56
N ASP A 310 13.61 -2.67 -11.98
CA ASP A 310 14.33 -1.75 -11.08
C ASP A 310 13.39 -1.15 -10.03
N TYR A 311 12.17 -0.79 -10.41
CA TYR A 311 11.16 -0.26 -9.51
C TYR A 311 10.76 -1.28 -8.42
N VAL A 312 10.51 -2.53 -8.78
CA VAL A 312 10.18 -3.59 -7.81
C VAL A 312 11.35 -3.82 -6.85
N LYS A 313 12.58 -3.89 -7.37
CA LYS A 313 13.79 -4.03 -6.55
C LYS A 313 13.99 -2.84 -5.62
N PHE A 314 13.83 -1.62 -6.12
CA PHE A 314 13.97 -0.40 -5.33
C PHE A 314 13.00 -0.36 -4.15
N CYS A 315 11.70 -0.59 -4.40
CA CYS A 315 10.70 -0.61 -3.34
C CYS A 315 10.97 -1.70 -2.31
N THR A 316 11.39 -2.88 -2.75
CA THR A 316 11.74 -4.00 -1.87
C THR A 316 12.95 -3.65 -0.99
N SER A 317 14.01 -3.10 -1.57
CA SER A 317 15.21 -2.67 -0.84
C SER A 317 14.89 -1.57 0.16
N TYR A 318 14.11 -0.57 -0.25
CA TYR A 318 13.70 0.53 0.62
C TYR A 318 12.95 0.05 1.87
N VAL A 319 11.99 -0.87 1.69
CA VAL A 319 11.25 -1.45 2.82
C VAL A 319 12.15 -2.29 3.72
N MET A 320 13.07 -3.07 3.17
CA MET A 320 14.01 -3.88 3.96
C MET A 320 14.94 -3.01 4.81
N GLU A 321 15.34 -1.84 4.31
CA GLU A 321 16.18 -0.90 5.04
C GLU A 321 15.41 -0.13 6.11
N HIS A 322 14.20 0.36 5.80
CA HIS A 322 13.47 1.30 6.65
C HIS A 322 12.44 0.65 7.60
N ASN A 323 12.08 -0.62 7.37
CA ASN A 323 11.05 -1.34 8.13
C ASN A 323 11.54 -2.69 8.68
N ALA A 324 12.82 -2.81 9.02
CA ALA A 324 13.43 -4.06 9.46
C ALA A 324 12.68 -4.74 10.61
N ASP A 325 12.23 -3.97 11.63
CA ASP A 325 11.50 -4.50 12.78
C ASP A 325 10.10 -5.01 12.39
N ASP A 326 9.40 -4.29 11.50
CA ASP A 326 8.11 -4.71 10.96
C ASP A 326 8.26 -5.99 10.13
N LEU A 327 9.30 -6.07 9.29
CA LEU A 327 9.58 -7.27 8.49
C LEU A 327 9.97 -8.47 9.36
N ALA A 328 10.75 -8.27 10.42
CA ALA A 328 11.06 -9.34 11.38
C ALA A 328 9.79 -9.88 12.08
N PHE A 329 8.81 -9.01 12.33
CA PHE A 329 7.50 -9.43 12.82
C PHE A 329 6.75 -10.25 11.78
N PHE A 330 6.70 -9.82 10.51
CA PHE A 330 6.03 -10.58 9.44
C PHE A 330 6.70 -11.92 9.19
N GLU A 331 8.03 -11.99 9.16
CA GLU A 331 8.82 -13.22 9.08
C GLU A 331 8.40 -14.22 10.15
N LYS A 332 8.25 -13.76 11.38
CA LYS A 332 7.94 -14.63 12.53
C LYS A 332 6.46 -15.04 12.62
N GLN A 333 5.53 -14.16 12.23
CA GLN A 333 4.10 -14.32 12.55
C GLN A 333 3.21 -14.58 11.34
N ILE A 334 3.66 -14.21 10.15
CA ILE A 334 2.85 -14.21 8.93
C ILE A 334 3.42 -15.18 7.90
N GLU A 335 4.65 -14.96 7.43
CA GLU A 335 5.29 -15.77 6.39
C GLU A 335 6.73 -16.12 6.81
N PRO A 336 6.97 -17.32 7.39
CA PRO A 336 8.33 -17.82 7.57
C PRO A 336 9.06 -17.94 6.22
N GLY A 337 10.26 -17.38 6.11
CA GLY A 337 11.04 -17.31 4.86
C GLY A 337 10.78 -16.05 4.02
N LEU A 338 10.01 -15.09 4.52
CA LEU A 338 9.75 -13.80 3.87
C LEU A 338 11.05 -13.07 3.51
N LEU A 339 11.96 -12.92 4.47
CA LEU A 339 13.21 -12.19 4.27
C LEU A 339 14.10 -12.84 3.21
N ASP A 340 14.18 -14.17 3.17
CA ASP A 340 14.94 -14.90 2.14
C ASP A 340 14.31 -14.71 0.77
N ARG A 341 12.98 -14.72 0.68
CA ARG A 341 12.25 -14.44 -0.57
C ARG A 341 12.51 -13.04 -1.08
N LEU A 342 12.47 -12.02 -0.22
CA LEU A 342 12.74 -10.63 -0.60
C LEU A 342 14.20 -10.45 -1.04
N LYS A 343 15.17 -11.05 -0.36
CA LYS A 343 16.59 -11.05 -0.77
C LYS A 343 16.77 -11.70 -2.14
N ASN A 344 16.12 -12.84 -2.38
CA ASN A 344 16.19 -13.51 -3.69
C ASN A 344 15.72 -12.61 -4.82
N VAL A 345 14.68 -11.80 -4.61
CA VAL A 345 14.20 -10.82 -5.61
C VAL A 345 15.23 -9.72 -5.88
N LEU A 346 15.95 -9.25 -4.84
CA LEU A 346 16.98 -8.22 -5.00
C LEU A 346 18.23 -8.74 -5.72
N GLU A 347 18.67 -9.95 -5.38
CA GLU A 347 19.95 -10.51 -5.79
C GLU A 347 19.88 -11.26 -7.13
N SER A 348 18.69 -11.77 -7.50
CA SER A 348 18.51 -12.54 -8.72
C SER A 348 18.06 -11.65 -9.89
N PRO A 349 18.58 -11.87 -11.12
CA PRO A 349 17.97 -11.32 -12.31
C PRO A 349 16.60 -11.96 -12.54
N PHE A 350 15.63 -11.19 -13.02
CA PHE A 350 14.33 -11.73 -13.39
C PHE A 350 14.47 -12.61 -14.64
N VAL A 351 13.65 -13.65 -14.74
CA VAL A 351 13.65 -14.54 -15.89
C VAL A 351 12.81 -13.92 -16.99
N HIS A 352 13.37 -13.78 -18.19
CA HIS A 352 12.60 -13.38 -19.37
C HIS A 352 12.03 -14.64 -20.04
N LEU A 353 10.72 -14.63 -20.30
CA LEU A 353 9.99 -15.77 -20.83
C LEU A 353 8.86 -15.26 -21.73
N THR A 354 8.75 -15.77 -22.96
CA THR A 354 7.58 -15.47 -23.78
C THR A 354 6.36 -16.24 -23.29
N TYR A 355 5.17 -15.72 -23.53
CA TYR A 355 3.92 -16.43 -23.22
C TYR A 355 3.87 -17.82 -23.85
N THR A 356 4.34 -17.96 -25.09
CA THR A 356 4.38 -19.26 -25.80
C THR A 356 5.29 -20.25 -25.08
N GLU A 357 6.46 -19.81 -24.64
CA GLU A 357 7.37 -20.66 -23.84
C GLU A 357 6.76 -21.04 -22.50
N ALA A 358 6.09 -20.09 -21.83
CA ALA A 358 5.38 -20.34 -20.56
C ALA A 358 4.30 -21.43 -20.75
N ILE A 359 3.48 -21.33 -21.79
CA ILE A 359 2.48 -22.35 -22.12
C ILE A 359 3.11 -23.72 -22.37
N ASN A 360 4.25 -23.78 -23.06
CA ASN A 360 4.97 -25.05 -23.29
C ASN A 360 5.44 -25.67 -21.96
N VAL A 361 6.02 -24.85 -21.08
CA VAL A 361 6.45 -25.28 -19.73
C VAL A 361 5.28 -25.80 -18.91
N LEU A 362 4.16 -25.05 -18.88
CA LEU A 362 2.96 -25.43 -18.14
C LEU A 362 2.29 -26.69 -18.70
N THR A 363 2.24 -26.84 -20.05
CA THR A 363 1.68 -28.02 -20.70
C THR A 363 2.50 -29.26 -20.40
N GLU A 364 3.82 -29.15 -20.38
CA GLU A 364 4.69 -30.27 -19.98
C GLU A 364 4.48 -30.60 -18.49
N ALA A 365 4.42 -29.61 -17.63
CA ALA A 365 4.14 -29.78 -16.20
C ALA A 365 2.76 -30.42 -15.94
N ALA A 366 1.76 -30.15 -16.77
CA ALA A 366 0.41 -30.72 -16.63
C ALA A 366 0.36 -32.24 -16.76
N LYS A 367 1.42 -32.88 -17.27
CA LYS A 367 1.53 -34.36 -17.30
C LYS A 367 1.68 -34.96 -15.90
N THR A 368 2.23 -34.21 -14.95
CA THR A 368 2.53 -34.69 -13.60
C THR A 368 1.89 -33.83 -12.52
N HIS A 369 1.57 -32.58 -12.82
CA HIS A 369 0.91 -31.62 -11.92
C HIS A 369 -0.54 -31.37 -12.38
N LYS A 370 -1.50 -31.41 -11.45
CA LYS A 370 -2.91 -31.17 -11.75
C LYS A 370 -3.22 -29.70 -11.54
N PHE A 371 -3.44 -28.97 -12.64
CA PHE A 371 -3.98 -27.62 -12.61
C PHE A 371 -5.51 -27.64 -12.50
N GLU A 372 -6.11 -26.62 -11.91
CA GLU A 372 -7.57 -26.41 -11.91
C GLU A 372 -8.06 -26.15 -13.33
N VAL A 373 -7.34 -25.28 -14.07
CA VAL A 373 -7.57 -25.00 -15.47
C VAL A 373 -6.37 -25.52 -16.29
N GLN A 374 -6.63 -26.40 -17.26
CA GLN A 374 -5.55 -26.95 -18.09
C GLN A 374 -4.94 -25.86 -18.98
N PRO A 375 -3.59 -25.73 -19.05
CA PRO A 375 -2.95 -24.73 -19.88
C PRO A 375 -3.11 -25.05 -21.39
N TYR A 376 -3.46 -24.03 -22.17
CA TYR A 376 -3.47 -24.05 -23.64
C TYR A 376 -3.13 -22.66 -24.19
N TRP A 377 -2.65 -22.60 -25.41
CA TRP A 377 -2.31 -21.31 -26.02
C TRP A 377 -3.56 -20.43 -26.25
N GLY A 378 -3.53 -19.20 -25.79
CA GLY A 378 -4.67 -18.29 -25.77
C GLY A 378 -5.43 -18.25 -24.43
N LEU A 379 -5.03 -19.08 -23.44
CA LEU A 379 -5.60 -19.01 -22.09
C LEU A 379 -5.12 -17.73 -21.38
N ASP A 380 -6.04 -16.98 -20.80
CA ASP A 380 -5.69 -15.98 -19.79
C ASP A 380 -5.25 -16.70 -18.52
N LEU A 381 -3.94 -16.60 -18.18
CA LEU A 381 -3.33 -17.39 -17.13
C LEU A 381 -3.84 -16.95 -15.76
N GLY A 382 -4.38 -17.90 -15.03
CA GLY A 382 -4.74 -17.67 -13.62
C GLY A 382 -3.54 -17.72 -12.69
N SER A 383 -3.73 -17.23 -11.46
CA SER A 383 -2.68 -17.17 -10.42
C SER A 383 -2.04 -18.53 -10.09
N GLU A 384 -2.71 -19.66 -10.32
CA GLU A 384 -2.12 -20.98 -10.15
C GLU A 384 -0.97 -21.21 -11.12
N HIS A 385 -1.14 -20.81 -12.39
CA HIS A 385 -0.12 -20.95 -13.44
C HIS A 385 1.07 -20.02 -13.19
N GLU A 386 0.78 -18.74 -12.89
CA GLU A 386 1.79 -17.71 -12.60
C GLU A 386 2.66 -18.09 -11.40
N ARG A 387 2.03 -18.54 -10.31
CA ARG A 387 2.73 -18.97 -9.12
C ARG A 387 3.49 -20.29 -9.34
N PHE A 388 2.97 -21.19 -10.16
CA PHE A 388 3.69 -22.40 -10.52
C PHE A 388 5.00 -22.07 -11.24
N LEU A 389 4.98 -21.13 -12.19
CA LEU A 389 6.19 -20.66 -12.87
C LEU A 389 7.19 -20.05 -11.89
N THR A 390 6.74 -19.14 -11.02
CA THR A 390 7.63 -18.39 -10.12
C THR A 390 8.09 -19.19 -8.88
N GLU A 391 7.28 -20.12 -8.38
CA GLU A 391 7.58 -20.85 -7.12
C GLU A 391 8.15 -22.25 -7.36
N GLN A 392 7.73 -22.95 -8.42
CA GLN A 392 8.14 -24.35 -8.67
C GLN A 392 9.21 -24.45 -9.75
N VAL A 393 9.04 -23.72 -10.87
CA VAL A 393 9.94 -23.84 -12.03
C VAL A 393 11.18 -22.98 -11.84
N TYR A 394 11.01 -21.65 -11.80
CA TYR A 394 12.14 -20.71 -11.82
C TYR A 394 12.62 -20.28 -10.43
N LYS A 395 11.78 -20.38 -9.41
CA LYS A 395 12.03 -20.00 -8.00
C LYS A 395 12.52 -18.56 -7.84
N ARG A 396 12.03 -17.65 -8.70
CA ARG A 396 12.35 -16.22 -8.74
C ARG A 396 11.32 -15.48 -9.63
N PRO A 397 11.34 -14.14 -9.66
CA PRO A 397 10.45 -13.39 -10.53
C PRO A 397 10.65 -13.72 -12.01
N VAL A 398 9.55 -13.62 -12.77
CA VAL A 398 9.49 -13.85 -14.22
C VAL A 398 8.88 -12.64 -14.88
N ILE A 399 9.50 -12.13 -15.95
CA ILE A 399 8.91 -11.17 -16.88
C ILE A 399 8.43 -11.98 -18.08
N MET A 400 7.11 -12.03 -18.25
CA MET A 400 6.49 -12.78 -19.34
C MET A 400 5.99 -11.81 -20.42
N THR A 401 6.36 -12.08 -21.69
CA THR A 401 6.10 -11.18 -22.83
C THR A 401 5.34 -11.84 -23.95
N ASP A 402 4.98 -11.08 -24.97
CA ASP A 402 4.44 -11.55 -26.25
C ASP A 402 3.17 -12.38 -26.10
N TYR A 403 2.19 -11.76 -25.44
CA TYR A 403 0.88 -12.36 -25.20
C TYR A 403 0.00 -12.41 -26.46
N PRO A 404 -0.91 -13.38 -26.57
CA PRO A 404 -1.93 -13.37 -27.62
C PRO A 404 -2.75 -12.08 -27.60
N LYS A 405 -2.95 -11.47 -28.76
CA LYS A 405 -3.67 -10.18 -28.90
C LYS A 405 -5.13 -10.24 -28.45
N GLU A 406 -5.73 -11.42 -28.45
CA GLU A 406 -7.14 -11.64 -28.10
C GLU A 406 -7.42 -11.50 -26.60
N ILE A 407 -6.40 -11.69 -25.76
CA ILE A 407 -6.53 -11.60 -24.28
C ILE A 407 -5.90 -10.33 -23.71
N LYS A 408 -5.46 -9.39 -24.56
CA LYS A 408 -4.82 -8.13 -24.12
C LYS A 408 -5.52 -6.91 -24.75
N ALA A 409 -5.36 -5.76 -24.14
CA ALA A 409 -6.07 -4.53 -24.48
C ALA A 409 -5.75 -3.98 -25.87
N PHE A 410 -6.65 -3.15 -26.43
CA PHE A 410 -6.60 -2.61 -27.79
C PHE A 410 -5.38 -1.73 -28.07
N TYR A 411 -4.86 -1.06 -27.07
CA TYR A 411 -3.78 -0.08 -27.17
C TYR A 411 -2.38 -0.69 -27.20
N MET A 412 -2.25 -1.98 -26.99
CA MET A 412 -0.96 -2.65 -26.97
C MET A 412 -0.43 -2.87 -28.40
N LYS A 413 0.86 -2.58 -28.61
CA LYS A 413 1.51 -2.68 -29.90
C LYS A 413 1.53 -4.10 -30.41
N LEU A 414 1.10 -4.31 -31.67
CA LEU A 414 1.18 -5.61 -32.35
C LEU A 414 2.63 -5.97 -32.66
N ASN A 415 2.98 -7.24 -32.47
CA ASN A 415 4.20 -7.83 -32.99
C ASN A 415 4.09 -8.06 -34.51
N GLU A 416 5.22 -8.26 -35.18
CA GLU A 416 5.29 -8.51 -36.61
C GLU A 416 4.53 -9.79 -37.05
N ASP A 417 4.33 -10.74 -36.15
CA ASP A 417 3.56 -11.96 -36.38
C ASP A 417 2.04 -11.73 -36.55
N GLY A 418 1.57 -10.53 -36.16
CA GLY A 418 0.16 -10.14 -36.18
C GLY A 418 -0.76 -10.93 -35.23
N LYS A 419 -0.20 -11.79 -34.38
CA LYS A 419 -0.91 -12.66 -33.44
C LYS A 419 -0.67 -12.29 -31.99
N THR A 420 0.50 -11.78 -31.70
CA THR A 420 0.91 -11.39 -30.34
C THR A 420 1.08 -9.87 -30.22
N VAL A 421 1.12 -9.39 -28.98
CA VAL A 421 1.32 -7.97 -28.65
C VAL A 421 2.55 -7.82 -27.75
N ARG A 422 3.21 -6.65 -27.82
CA ARG A 422 4.32 -6.26 -26.98
C ARG A 422 3.87 -5.91 -25.55
N ALA A 423 3.22 -6.88 -24.93
CA ALA A 423 2.84 -6.81 -23.51
C ALA A 423 3.91 -7.44 -22.64
N MET A 424 3.96 -7.03 -21.38
CA MET A 424 4.71 -7.71 -20.34
C MET A 424 3.88 -7.85 -19.07
N ASP A 425 4.04 -8.94 -18.34
CA ASP A 425 3.60 -9.08 -16.97
C ASP A 425 4.79 -9.50 -16.10
N ILE A 426 5.01 -8.83 -14.96
CA ILE A 426 5.98 -9.26 -13.96
C ILE A 426 5.26 -10.12 -12.93
N LEU A 427 5.66 -11.38 -12.89
CA LEU A 427 5.16 -12.39 -11.98
C LEU A 427 6.13 -12.57 -10.82
N VAL A 428 5.62 -12.55 -9.58
CA VAL A 428 6.42 -12.76 -8.38
C VAL A 428 5.88 -13.90 -7.53
N PRO A 429 6.73 -14.61 -6.77
CA PRO A 429 6.29 -15.65 -5.85
C PRO A 429 5.22 -15.16 -4.88
N LYS A 430 4.26 -16.02 -4.50
CA LYS A 430 3.12 -15.77 -3.60
C LYS A 430 2.00 -14.90 -4.17
N ILE A 431 2.31 -13.97 -5.04
CA ILE A 431 1.35 -13.03 -5.62
C ILE A 431 0.89 -13.49 -7.02
N GLY A 432 1.79 -13.94 -7.89
CA GLY A 432 1.58 -14.04 -9.32
C GLY A 432 1.81 -12.68 -9.98
N GLU A 433 0.92 -12.23 -10.84
CA GLU A 433 1.02 -10.93 -11.50
C GLU A 433 1.07 -9.77 -10.48
N LEU A 434 2.18 -9.03 -10.52
CA LEU A 434 2.41 -7.82 -9.74
C LEU A 434 2.32 -6.56 -10.61
N ILE A 435 2.86 -6.62 -11.82
CA ILE A 435 2.87 -5.56 -12.82
C ILE A 435 2.31 -6.12 -14.12
N GLY A 436 1.49 -5.33 -14.82
CA GLY A 436 1.12 -5.53 -16.21
C GLY A 436 1.46 -4.28 -17.01
N GLY A 437 2.12 -4.43 -18.16
CA GLY A 437 2.57 -3.32 -18.99
C GLY A 437 2.62 -3.65 -20.48
N SER A 438 2.96 -2.65 -21.29
CA SER A 438 3.17 -2.85 -22.72
C SER A 438 3.87 -1.67 -23.37
N GLN A 439 4.49 -1.90 -24.51
CA GLN A 439 4.66 -0.86 -25.51
C GLN A 439 3.31 -0.51 -26.13
N ARG A 440 3.04 0.79 -26.30
CA ARG A 440 1.76 1.28 -26.83
C ARG A 440 1.80 1.33 -28.35
N GLU A 441 0.64 1.14 -28.99
CA GLU A 441 0.53 1.25 -30.45
C GLU A 441 0.61 2.72 -30.87
N GLU A 442 1.63 3.06 -31.64
CA GLU A 442 1.86 4.42 -32.14
C GLU A 442 1.28 4.66 -33.55
N HIS A 443 0.85 3.62 -34.27
CA HIS A 443 0.28 3.74 -35.60
C HIS A 443 -1.24 3.89 -35.55
N LEU A 444 -1.74 5.00 -36.07
CA LEU A 444 -3.16 5.33 -36.01
C LEU A 444 -4.06 4.27 -36.68
N ASP A 445 -3.69 3.82 -37.85
CA ASP A 445 -4.47 2.83 -38.64
C ASP A 445 -4.53 1.45 -37.94
N VAL A 446 -3.45 1.06 -37.28
CA VAL A 446 -3.41 -0.18 -36.48
C VAL A 446 -4.28 -0.04 -35.25
N LEU A 447 -4.17 1.08 -34.53
CA LEU A 447 -4.95 1.35 -33.31
C LEU A 447 -6.46 1.41 -33.63
N GLU A 448 -6.85 2.11 -34.71
CA GLU A 448 -8.25 2.16 -35.15
C GLU A 448 -8.81 0.77 -35.48
N ARG A 449 -8.03 -0.06 -36.16
CA ARG A 449 -8.42 -1.45 -36.47
C ARG A 449 -8.59 -2.29 -35.19
N ARG A 450 -7.71 -2.12 -34.21
CA ARG A 450 -7.80 -2.83 -32.89
C ARG A 450 -9.06 -2.43 -32.12
N ILE A 451 -9.42 -1.13 -32.14
CA ILE A 451 -10.65 -0.63 -31.53
C ILE A 451 -11.88 -1.28 -32.19
N GLU A 452 -11.88 -1.41 -33.53
CA GLU A 452 -12.95 -2.08 -34.29
C GLU A 452 -13.02 -3.58 -33.98
N GLU A 453 -11.89 -4.29 -33.96
CA GLU A 453 -11.81 -5.71 -33.62
C GLU A 453 -12.39 -6.00 -32.23
N MET A 454 -12.21 -5.09 -31.29
CA MET A 454 -12.73 -5.20 -29.91
C MET A 454 -14.16 -4.62 -29.76
N HIS A 455 -14.83 -4.25 -30.87
CA HIS A 455 -16.18 -3.70 -30.86
C HIS A 455 -16.36 -2.45 -29.99
N MET A 456 -15.31 -1.66 -29.81
CA MET A 456 -15.34 -0.43 -29.04
C MET A 456 -15.79 0.76 -29.89
N SER A 457 -16.33 1.80 -29.24
CA SER A 457 -16.77 3.02 -29.93
C SER A 457 -15.60 3.99 -30.14
N LYS A 458 -15.24 4.24 -31.39
CA LYS A 458 -14.24 5.25 -31.76
C LYS A 458 -14.59 6.65 -31.20
N SER A 459 -15.87 7.01 -31.21
CA SER A 459 -16.31 8.35 -30.77
C SER A 459 -15.99 8.69 -29.30
N THR A 460 -15.84 7.70 -28.49
CA THR A 460 -15.42 7.88 -27.08
C THR A 460 -13.92 7.98 -26.90
N LEU A 461 -13.14 7.61 -27.93
CA LEU A 461 -11.68 7.53 -27.93
C LEU A 461 -11.02 8.52 -28.91
N GLU A 462 -11.78 9.43 -29.56
CA GLU A 462 -11.23 10.38 -30.54
C GLU A 462 -10.08 11.21 -29.96
N TRP A 463 -10.22 11.69 -28.72
CA TRP A 463 -9.17 12.42 -28.02
C TRP A 463 -7.89 11.61 -27.80
N TYR A 464 -8.00 10.28 -27.65
CA TYR A 464 -6.87 9.36 -27.51
C TYR A 464 -6.22 9.08 -28.87
N LEU A 465 -7.02 8.94 -29.93
CA LEU A 465 -6.54 8.80 -31.31
C LEU A 465 -5.78 10.05 -31.79
N ASP A 466 -6.13 11.24 -31.27
CA ASP A 466 -5.41 12.49 -31.58
C ASP A 466 -3.94 12.45 -31.17
N LEU A 467 -3.56 11.69 -30.15
CA LEU A 467 -2.17 11.48 -29.79
C LEU A 467 -1.36 10.79 -30.92
N ARG A 468 -2.04 10.06 -31.81
CA ARG A 468 -1.42 9.40 -32.97
C ARG A 468 -1.50 10.25 -34.22
N ARG A 469 -2.45 11.19 -34.30
CA ARG A 469 -2.61 12.14 -35.43
C ARG A 469 -1.62 13.30 -35.34
N TYR A 470 -1.30 13.76 -34.12
CA TYR A 470 -0.60 15.00 -33.88
C TYR A 470 0.73 14.79 -33.17
N GLY A 471 1.72 14.24 -33.88
CA GLY A 471 3.07 14.07 -33.36
C GLY A 471 3.21 12.84 -32.46
N THR A 472 2.84 11.69 -32.98
CA THR A 472 2.99 10.40 -32.28
C THR A 472 4.46 10.12 -31.90
N VAL A 473 4.65 9.37 -30.84
CA VAL A 473 5.95 8.92 -30.34
C VAL A 473 5.84 7.46 -29.88
N PRO A 474 6.86 6.62 -30.12
CA PRO A 474 6.95 5.33 -29.45
C PRO A 474 6.97 5.55 -27.94
N HIS A 475 6.10 4.89 -27.20
CA HIS A 475 6.03 4.99 -25.74
C HIS A 475 5.57 3.68 -25.13
N SER A 476 5.91 3.50 -23.88
CA SER A 476 5.59 2.29 -23.10
C SER A 476 5.32 2.65 -21.65
N GLY A 477 4.67 1.75 -20.96
CA GLY A 477 4.37 1.94 -19.55
C GLY A 477 3.70 0.71 -18.94
N PHE A 478 3.56 0.76 -17.63
CA PHE A 478 2.99 -0.35 -16.88
C PHE A 478 2.05 0.11 -15.77
N GLY A 479 1.21 -0.80 -15.29
CA GLY A 479 0.39 -0.65 -14.10
C GLY A 479 0.83 -1.59 -12.99
N LEU A 480 1.05 -1.07 -11.79
CA LEU A 480 1.29 -1.86 -10.59
C LEU A 480 0.17 -1.64 -9.58
N GLY A 481 -0.50 -2.73 -9.19
CA GLY A 481 -1.46 -2.70 -8.09
C GLY A 481 -0.74 -2.51 -6.75
N PHE A 482 -0.92 -1.35 -6.11
CA PHE A 482 -0.18 -0.98 -4.92
C PHE A 482 -0.41 -1.93 -3.75
N GLU A 483 -1.63 -2.40 -3.56
CA GLU A 483 -1.96 -3.40 -2.55
C GLU A 483 -1.24 -4.73 -2.78
N ARG A 484 -1.06 -5.15 -4.05
CA ARG A 484 -0.28 -6.36 -4.37
C ARG A 484 1.20 -6.19 -3.99
N LEU A 485 1.78 -4.99 -4.20
CA LEU A 485 3.14 -4.69 -3.72
C LEU A 485 3.23 -4.79 -2.20
N VAL A 486 2.26 -4.22 -1.47
CA VAL A 486 2.26 -4.30 0.01
C VAL A 486 2.07 -5.75 0.48
N MET A 487 1.19 -6.54 -0.16
CA MET A 487 1.09 -7.99 0.12
C MET A 487 2.42 -8.69 -0.13
N PHE A 488 3.08 -8.40 -1.24
CA PHE A 488 4.36 -8.99 -1.61
C PHE A 488 5.44 -8.76 -0.56
N VAL A 489 5.61 -7.52 -0.08
CA VAL A 489 6.68 -7.20 0.88
C VAL A 489 6.33 -7.55 2.33
N THR A 490 5.07 -7.79 2.67
CA THR A 490 4.63 -8.14 4.03
C THR A 490 4.30 -9.61 4.23
N GLY A 491 4.13 -10.37 3.15
CA GLY A 491 3.65 -11.75 3.22
C GLY A 491 2.17 -11.89 3.57
N MET A 492 1.41 -10.79 3.61
CA MET A 492 -0.03 -10.84 3.91
C MET A 492 -0.79 -11.52 2.77
N GLU A 493 -1.65 -12.50 3.11
CA GLU A 493 -2.33 -13.34 2.13
C GLU A 493 -3.62 -12.73 1.57
N ASN A 494 -4.21 -11.74 2.24
CA ASN A 494 -5.48 -11.16 1.84
C ASN A 494 -5.36 -9.65 1.62
N ILE A 495 -5.69 -9.21 0.42
CA ILE A 495 -5.60 -7.81 -0.01
C ILE A 495 -6.41 -6.84 0.88
N ARG A 496 -7.49 -7.34 1.55
CA ARG A 496 -8.31 -6.55 2.48
C ARG A 496 -7.58 -6.13 3.74
N ASP A 497 -6.43 -6.76 4.02
CA ASP A 497 -5.65 -6.51 5.23
C ASP A 497 -4.48 -5.54 5.00
N VAL A 498 -4.23 -5.15 3.74
CA VAL A 498 -3.13 -4.24 3.36
C VAL A 498 -3.60 -2.85 2.89
N ILE A 499 -4.91 -2.62 2.85
CA ILE A 499 -5.51 -1.30 2.63
C ILE A 499 -6.25 -0.85 3.90
N PRO A 500 -6.18 0.43 4.32
CA PRO A 500 -6.80 0.89 5.57
C PRO A 500 -8.30 0.62 5.68
N PHE A 501 -9.06 0.93 4.64
CA PHE A 501 -10.52 0.80 4.57
C PHE A 501 -10.92 0.01 3.33
N PRO A 502 -10.88 -1.34 3.37
CA PRO A 502 -11.13 -2.17 2.20
C PRO A 502 -12.59 -2.09 1.73
N ARG A 503 -12.78 -2.09 0.40
CA ARG A 503 -14.09 -2.14 -0.26
C ARG A 503 -14.20 -3.39 -1.12
N TRP A 504 -15.23 -4.19 -0.90
CA TRP A 504 -15.53 -5.39 -1.68
C TRP A 504 -17.04 -5.66 -1.73
N PRO A 505 -17.56 -6.52 -2.62
CA PRO A 505 -19.00 -6.76 -2.74
C PRO A 505 -19.67 -7.10 -1.39
N LYS A 506 -20.81 -6.46 -1.10
CA LYS A 506 -21.60 -6.64 0.13
C LYS A 506 -20.88 -6.28 1.43
N ASN A 507 -19.74 -5.56 1.37
CA ASN A 507 -19.09 -5.06 2.58
C ASN A 507 -19.81 -3.82 3.15
N ARG A 508 -20.15 -3.88 4.43
CA ARG A 508 -20.76 -2.78 5.22
C ARG A 508 -19.91 -2.45 6.46
N SER A 509 -18.59 -2.52 6.35
CA SER A 509 -17.69 -2.50 7.52
C SER A 509 -17.76 -1.23 8.39
N GLU A 510 -18.25 -0.10 7.87
CA GLU A 510 -18.38 1.16 8.62
C GLU A 510 -19.73 1.31 9.31
N GLU A 511 -20.74 0.56 8.90
CA GLU A 511 -22.14 0.66 9.37
C GLU A 511 -22.58 -0.45 10.34
N ARG A 512 -21.70 -1.42 10.61
CA ARG A 512 -22.01 -2.52 11.54
C ARG A 512 -21.86 -2.09 12.99
N ARG A 513 -22.82 -1.30 13.46
CA ARG A 513 -23.14 -1.19 14.88
C ARG A 513 -24.64 -1.17 15.11
#